data_f072536dd1ab5675212e547282b0e89f
#
_entry.id   f072536dd1ab5675212e547282b0e89f
#
_cell.length_a   1.000
_cell.length_b   1.000
_cell.length_c   1.000
_cell.angle_alpha   90.00
_cell.angle_beta   90.00
_cell.angle_gamma   90.00
#
_symmetry.space_group_name_H-M   'P 1'
#
loop_
_entity.id
_entity.type
_entity.pdbx_description
1 polymer ?
#
loop_
_entity_poly.entity_id
_entity_poly.type
_entity_poly.pdbx_seq_one_letter_code
_entity_poly.pdbx_strand_id
1 'polypeptide(L)'
;VMVLTFDGRRMARVIRVALIFASIAAVIRGSTHVIGKWGLDLLPNPFMATFVAFSVGLICMTVFFRLRHGHLPRDLPADGVKYFVYSGLCIAFAIISMYGALMLGRVVVISPIIASYPVFTLLSVWVVKAERISGQLVVGVLMVTAGVVIIALVGGAG
;
A
#
# COMPACT_ATOMS: atom_id res chain seq x y z
N VAL A 1 -8.55 -21.24 27.57
CA VAL A 1 -7.11 -20.92 27.40
C VAL A 1 -6.55 -21.94 26.42
N MET A 2 -6.52 -21.57 25.13
CA MET A 2 -5.99 -22.42 24.06
C MET A 2 -4.49 -22.12 23.96
N VAL A 3 -3.67 -22.97 24.58
CA VAL A 3 -2.21 -22.89 24.42
C VAL A 3 -1.89 -23.41 23.02
N LEU A 4 -1.73 -22.46 22.08
CA LEU A 4 -1.19 -22.77 20.75
C LEU A 4 0.27 -23.18 20.94
N THR A 5 0.54 -24.47 20.90
CA THR A 5 1.87 -25.02 20.67
C THR A 5 2.35 -24.51 19.30
N PHE A 6 3.16 -23.44 19.31
CA PHE A 6 3.75 -22.87 18.11
C PHE A 6 4.75 -23.87 17.54
N ASP A 7 4.31 -24.64 16.56
CA ASP A 7 5.20 -25.47 15.74
C ASP A 7 6.06 -24.52 14.86
N GLY A 8 7.32 -24.35 15.22
CA GLY A 8 8.25 -23.43 14.56
C GLY A 8 8.37 -23.65 13.04
N ARG A 9 8.10 -24.85 12.55
CA ARG A 9 8.07 -25.17 11.12
C ARG A 9 6.85 -24.58 10.42
N ARG A 10 5.70 -24.53 11.07
CA ARG A 10 4.49 -23.88 10.53
C ARG A 10 4.68 -22.37 10.46
N MET A 11 5.26 -21.78 11.51
CA MET A 11 5.55 -20.34 11.55
C MET A 11 6.53 -19.93 10.44
N ALA A 12 7.62 -20.68 10.25
CA ALA A 12 8.58 -20.43 9.17
C ALA A 12 7.97 -20.57 7.76
N ARG A 13 6.99 -21.44 7.58
CA ARG A 13 6.25 -21.58 6.32
C ARG A 13 5.33 -20.38 6.09
N VAL A 14 4.58 -19.94 7.10
CA VAL A 14 3.69 -18.78 7.02
C VAL A 14 4.49 -17.52 6.70
N ILE A 15 5.63 -17.31 7.37
CA ILE A 15 6.51 -16.16 7.11
C ILE A 15 7.05 -16.18 5.69
N ARG A 16 7.49 -17.33 5.17
CA ARG A 16 7.98 -17.44 3.77
C ARG A 16 6.88 -17.11 2.76
N VAL A 17 5.69 -17.64 2.94
CA VAL A 17 4.56 -17.35 2.06
C VAL A 17 4.19 -15.86 2.12
N ALA A 18 4.14 -15.28 3.31
CA ALA A 18 3.88 -13.86 3.50
C ALA A 18 4.94 -12.98 2.80
N LEU A 19 6.23 -13.35 2.91
CA LEU A 19 7.32 -12.65 2.23
C LEU A 19 7.20 -12.72 0.71
N ILE A 20 6.84 -13.88 0.15
CA ILE A 20 6.62 -14.02 -1.30
C ILE A 20 5.48 -13.10 -1.76
N PHE A 21 4.34 -13.12 -1.08
CA PHE A 21 3.22 -12.23 -1.43
C PHE A 21 3.58 -10.76 -1.28
N ALA A 22 4.30 -10.40 -0.21
CA ALA A 22 4.77 -9.03 -0.01
C ALA A 22 5.75 -8.58 -1.12
N SER A 23 6.65 -9.47 -1.55
CA SER A 23 7.59 -9.18 -2.65
C SER A 23 6.86 -8.99 -3.99
N ILE A 24 5.91 -9.86 -4.30
CA ILE A 24 5.07 -9.72 -5.50
C ILE A 24 4.30 -8.40 -5.46
N ALA A 25 3.68 -8.09 -4.33
CA ALA A 25 2.95 -6.83 -4.15
C ALA A 25 3.87 -5.61 -4.32
N ALA A 26 5.11 -5.66 -3.83
CA ALA A 26 6.09 -4.58 -3.97
C ALA A 26 6.47 -4.35 -5.45
N VAL A 27 6.73 -5.43 -6.21
CA VAL A 27 7.02 -5.33 -7.64
C VAL A 27 5.84 -4.74 -8.41
N ILE A 28 4.63 -5.24 -8.19
CA ILE A 28 3.42 -4.72 -8.84
C ILE A 28 3.23 -3.24 -8.48
N ARG A 29 3.38 -2.88 -7.20
CA ARG A 29 3.23 -1.50 -6.73
C ARG A 29 4.26 -0.56 -7.36
N GLY A 30 5.53 -0.97 -7.45
CA GLY A 30 6.58 -0.21 -8.11
C GLY A 30 6.29 0.03 -9.58
N SER A 31 5.86 -1.01 -10.31
CA SER A 31 5.47 -0.90 -11.70
C SER A 31 4.28 0.05 -11.92
N THR A 32 3.35 0.11 -10.98
CA THR A 32 2.18 1.00 -11.05
C THR A 32 2.58 2.48 -11.13
N HIS A 33 3.66 2.89 -10.46
CA HIS A 33 4.12 4.30 -10.50
C HIS A 33 4.64 4.68 -11.89
N VAL A 34 5.37 3.78 -12.56
CA VAL A 34 5.90 4.02 -13.90
C VAL A 34 4.78 4.08 -14.93
N ILE A 35 3.87 3.09 -14.91
CA ILE A 35 2.71 3.05 -15.80
C ILE A 35 1.80 4.26 -15.56
N GLY A 36 1.59 4.62 -14.30
CA GLY A 36 0.80 5.80 -13.91
C GLY A 36 1.40 7.09 -14.44
N LYS A 37 2.73 7.24 -14.41
CA LYS A 37 3.41 8.39 -14.99
C LYS A 37 3.18 8.49 -16.50
N TRP A 38 3.35 7.40 -17.25
CA TRP A 38 3.06 7.38 -18.69
C TRP A 38 1.60 7.76 -19.00
N GLY A 39 0.66 7.30 -18.18
CA GLY A 39 -0.73 7.71 -18.32
C GLY A 39 -0.95 9.21 -18.08
N LEU A 40 -0.26 9.78 -17.08
CA LEU A 40 -0.33 11.20 -16.78
C LEU A 40 0.36 12.09 -17.84
N ASP A 41 1.37 11.58 -18.52
CA ASP A 41 2.02 12.31 -19.62
C ASP A 41 1.07 12.44 -20.84
N LEU A 42 0.14 11.49 -21.01
CA LEU A 42 -0.90 11.53 -22.05
C LEU A 42 -2.15 12.30 -21.60
N LEU A 43 -2.55 12.13 -20.34
CA LEU A 43 -3.72 12.77 -19.74
C LEU A 43 -3.33 13.40 -18.40
N PRO A 44 -2.88 14.67 -18.38
CA PRO A 44 -2.35 15.33 -17.18
C PRO A 44 -3.48 15.76 -16.22
N ASN A 45 -4.23 14.80 -15.71
CA ASN A 45 -5.31 15.02 -14.76
C ASN A 45 -5.32 13.94 -13.66
N PRO A 46 -4.84 14.28 -12.45
CA PRO A 46 -4.73 13.31 -11.36
C PRO A 46 -6.11 12.78 -10.88
N PHE A 47 -7.17 13.59 -11.01
CA PHE A 47 -8.52 13.14 -10.65
C PHE A 47 -9.03 12.08 -11.61
N MET A 48 -8.85 12.30 -12.93
CA MET A 48 -9.24 11.32 -13.94
C MET A 48 -8.41 10.04 -13.83
N ALA A 49 -7.10 10.15 -13.61
CA ALA A 49 -6.23 8.99 -13.39
C ALA A 49 -6.70 8.16 -12.18
N THR A 50 -7.02 8.82 -11.07
CA THR A 50 -7.55 8.18 -9.87
C THR A 50 -8.91 7.52 -10.14
N PHE A 51 -9.81 8.23 -10.80
CA PHE A 51 -11.15 7.71 -11.12
C PHE A 51 -11.07 6.43 -11.97
N VAL A 52 -10.25 6.45 -13.03
CA VAL A 52 -10.07 5.28 -13.90
C VAL A 52 -9.44 4.12 -13.12
N ALA A 53 -8.40 4.37 -12.33
CA ALA A 53 -7.71 3.34 -11.55
C ALA A 53 -8.66 2.65 -10.55
N PHE A 54 -9.47 3.41 -9.82
CA PHE A 54 -10.44 2.85 -8.88
C PHE A 54 -11.60 2.13 -9.59
N SER A 55 -12.07 2.64 -10.73
CA SER A 55 -13.13 1.99 -11.52
C SER A 55 -12.67 0.63 -12.03
N VAL A 56 -11.48 0.55 -12.61
CA VAL A 56 -10.88 -0.72 -13.04
C VAL A 56 -10.70 -1.68 -11.86
N GLY A 57 -10.16 -1.18 -10.75
CA GLY A 57 -10.00 -1.96 -9.52
C GLY A 57 -11.32 -2.52 -9.00
N LEU A 58 -12.38 -1.71 -8.97
CA LEU A 58 -13.72 -2.13 -8.55
C LEU A 58 -14.28 -3.23 -9.45
N ILE A 59 -14.17 -3.06 -10.78
CA ILE A 59 -14.64 -4.05 -11.76
C ILE A 59 -13.87 -5.38 -11.56
N CYS A 60 -12.54 -5.33 -11.53
CA CYS A 60 -11.70 -6.51 -11.34
C CYS A 60 -12.04 -7.26 -10.05
N MET A 61 -12.19 -6.53 -8.93
CA MET A 61 -12.51 -7.12 -7.63
C MET A 61 -13.92 -7.72 -7.62
N THR A 62 -14.89 -7.05 -8.24
CA THR A 62 -16.28 -7.56 -8.35
C THR A 62 -16.31 -8.84 -9.17
N VAL A 63 -15.63 -8.88 -10.31
CA VAL A 63 -15.54 -10.07 -11.15
C VAL A 63 -14.86 -11.22 -10.41
N PHE A 64 -13.69 -10.96 -9.81
CA PHE A 64 -12.96 -11.96 -9.04
C PHE A 64 -13.77 -12.53 -7.88
N PHE A 65 -14.48 -11.66 -7.17
CA PHE A 65 -15.32 -12.06 -6.04
C PHE A 65 -16.47 -12.95 -6.51
N ARG A 66 -17.15 -12.57 -7.61
CA ARG A 66 -18.23 -13.39 -8.22
C ARG A 66 -17.75 -14.75 -8.70
N LEU A 67 -16.59 -14.80 -9.36
CA LEU A 67 -16.02 -16.07 -9.82
C LEU A 67 -15.66 -17.01 -8.67
N ARG A 68 -15.26 -16.47 -7.53
CA ARG A 68 -14.85 -17.27 -6.38
C ARG A 68 -15.99 -17.68 -5.45
N HIS A 69 -16.98 -16.81 -5.24
CA HIS A 69 -18.04 -16.99 -4.23
C HIS A 69 -19.46 -17.11 -4.84
N GLY A 70 -19.63 -16.88 -6.14
CA GLY A 70 -20.91 -16.97 -6.83
C GLY A 70 -21.90 -15.83 -6.56
N HIS A 71 -21.82 -15.19 -5.40
CA HIS A 71 -22.72 -14.09 -4.99
C HIS A 71 -21.96 -13.02 -4.21
N LEU A 72 -22.43 -11.78 -4.27
CA LEU A 72 -21.92 -10.71 -3.42
C LEU A 72 -22.38 -10.89 -1.96
N PRO A 73 -21.53 -10.57 -0.97
CA PRO A 73 -21.92 -10.67 0.44
C PRO A 73 -23.06 -9.69 0.71
N ARG A 74 -24.16 -10.20 1.30
CA ARG A 74 -25.31 -9.38 1.70
C ARG A 74 -25.25 -8.97 3.16
N ASP A 75 -24.64 -9.81 4.00
CA ASP A 75 -24.58 -9.61 5.46
C ASP A 75 -23.21 -9.06 5.86
N LEU A 76 -23.00 -7.76 5.62
CA LEU A 76 -21.80 -7.06 6.05
C LEU A 76 -22.08 -6.36 7.39
N PRO A 77 -21.26 -6.59 8.43
CA PRO A 77 -21.41 -5.89 9.70
C PRO A 77 -21.21 -4.37 9.48
N ALA A 78 -22.23 -3.58 9.85
CA ALA A 78 -22.27 -2.15 9.60
C ALA A 78 -21.02 -1.41 10.16
N ASP A 79 -20.50 -1.85 11.30
CA ASP A 79 -19.30 -1.24 11.90
C ASP A 79 -18.04 -1.52 11.08
N GLY A 80 -17.89 -2.71 10.52
CA GLY A 80 -16.79 -3.02 9.60
C GLY A 80 -16.84 -2.16 8.34
N VAL A 81 -18.03 -1.98 7.77
CA VAL A 81 -18.22 -1.16 6.57
C VAL A 81 -17.84 0.30 6.81
N LYS A 82 -18.18 0.88 7.96
CA LYS A 82 -17.80 2.27 8.31
C LYS A 82 -16.28 2.47 8.26
N TYR A 83 -15.50 1.56 8.88
CA TYR A 83 -14.05 1.65 8.86
C TYR A 83 -13.46 1.49 7.45
N PHE A 84 -14.03 0.62 6.63
CA PHE A 84 -13.62 0.47 5.23
C PHE A 84 -13.95 1.72 4.40
N VAL A 85 -15.07 2.38 4.64
CA VAL A 85 -15.43 3.65 3.99
C VAL A 85 -14.43 4.74 4.36
N TYR A 86 -14.11 4.91 5.66
CA TYR A 86 -13.10 5.89 6.08
C TYR A 86 -11.72 5.60 5.49
N SER A 87 -11.30 4.34 5.50
CA SER A 87 -10.06 3.92 4.87
C SER A 87 -10.06 4.19 3.37
N GLY A 88 -11.16 3.92 2.68
CA GLY A 88 -11.33 4.18 1.25
C GLY A 88 -11.21 5.67 0.91
N LEU A 89 -11.82 6.54 1.72
CA LEU A 89 -11.66 7.99 1.56
C LEU A 89 -10.20 8.43 1.72
N CYS A 90 -9.53 7.96 2.78
CA CYS A 90 -8.11 8.27 2.98
C CYS A 90 -7.25 7.80 1.80
N ILE A 91 -7.49 6.59 1.28
CA ILE A 91 -6.77 6.05 0.14
C ILE A 91 -7.04 6.89 -1.11
N ALA A 92 -8.28 7.33 -1.34
CA ALA A 92 -8.62 8.17 -2.49
C ALA A 92 -7.83 9.48 -2.48
N PHE A 93 -7.78 10.19 -1.35
CA PHE A 93 -6.97 11.40 -1.21
C PHE A 93 -5.47 11.13 -1.38
N ALA A 94 -4.96 10.04 -0.82
CA ALA A 94 -3.57 9.65 -0.95
C ALA A 94 -3.18 9.39 -2.41
N ILE A 95 -4.04 8.71 -3.18
CA ILE A 95 -3.79 8.40 -4.60
C ILE A 95 -3.88 9.66 -5.47
N ILE A 96 -4.85 10.55 -5.22
CA ILE A 96 -4.93 11.84 -5.93
C ILE A 96 -3.64 12.64 -5.68
N SER A 97 -3.20 12.73 -4.43
CA SER A 97 -1.95 13.43 -4.06
C SER A 97 -0.73 12.78 -4.70
N MET A 98 -0.69 11.45 -4.76
CA MET A 98 0.37 10.68 -5.42
C MET A 98 0.44 11.00 -6.92
N TYR A 99 -0.69 10.96 -7.61
CA TYR A 99 -0.72 11.29 -9.05
C TYR A 99 -0.41 12.78 -9.28
N GLY A 100 -0.86 13.68 -8.40
CA GLY A 100 -0.47 15.09 -8.45
C GLY A 100 1.04 15.27 -8.32
N ALA A 101 1.66 14.58 -7.39
CA ALA A 101 3.12 14.60 -7.25
C ALA A 101 3.84 14.04 -8.49
N LEU A 102 3.38 12.90 -9.03
CA LEU A 102 3.94 12.27 -10.23
C LEU A 102 3.80 13.14 -11.47
N MET A 103 2.78 14.00 -11.53
CA MET A 103 2.63 14.99 -12.59
C MET A 103 3.75 16.04 -12.55
N LEU A 104 4.08 16.51 -11.35
CA LEU A 104 5.01 17.63 -11.12
C LEU A 104 6.47 17.21 -11.08
N GLY A 105 6.78 15.94 -10.86
CA GLY A 105 8.15 15.51 -10.63
C GLY A 105 8.53 14.18 -11.26
N ARG A 106 9.84 13.86 -11.12
CA ARG A 106 10.42 12.60 -11.65
C ARG A 106 10.02 11.41 -10.79
N VAL A 107 9.61 10.31 -11.43
CA VAL A 107 9.21 9.05 -10.75
C VAL A 107 10.30 8.56 -9.79
N VAL A 108 11.56 8.66 -10.20
CA VAL A 108 12.73 8.20 -9.42
C VAL A 108 12.84 8.90 -8.06
N VAL A 109 12.42 10.17 -7.97
CA VAL A 109 12.44 10.95 -6.72
C VAL A 109 11.15 10.74 -5.92
N ILE A 110 10.01 10.75 -6.59
CA ILE A 110 8.70 10.71 -5.93
C ILE A 110 8.37 9.32 -5.39
N SER A 111 8.68 8.25 -6.14
CA SER A 111 8.39 6.88 -5.70
C SER A 111 9.06 6.51 -4.37
N PRO A 112 10.35 6.82 -4.15
CA PRO A 112 10.97 6.62 -2.84
C PRO A 112 10.28 7.41 -1.72
N ILE A 113 9.90 8.68 -1.96
CA ILE A 113 9.20 9.50 -0.96
C ILE A 113 7.87 8.85 -0.56
N ILE A 114 7.11 8.39 -1.56
CA ILE A 114 5.87 7.65 -1.30
C ILE A 114 6.16 6.36 -0.53
N ALA A 115 7.25 5.65 -0.84
CA ALA A 115 7.63 4.41 -0.17
C ALA A 115 8.04 4.61 1.31
N SER A 116 8.16 5.85 1.80
CA SER A 116 8.40 6.13 3.23
C SER A 116 7.15 6.00 4.11
N TYR A 117 5.98 5.70 3.56
CA TYR A 117 4.73 5.53 4.31
C TYR A 117 4.81 4.59 5.54
N PRO A 118 5.70 3.58 5.63
CA PRO A 118 5.80 2.73 6.82
C PRO A 118 6.15 3.52 8.09
N VAL A 119 6.86 4.66 7.97
CA VAL A 119 7.12 5.55 9.12
C VAL A 119 5.83 6.10 9.68
N PHE A 120 4.96 6.60 8.80
CA PHE A 120 3.66 7.13 9.20
C PHE A 120 2.74 6.04 9.75
N THR A 121 2.85 4.82 9.22
CA THR A 121 2.12 3.66 9.75
C THR A 121 2.58 3.34 11.16
N LEU A 122 3.88 3.30 11.44
CA LEU A 122 4.42 3.10 12.79
C LEU A 122 3.97 4.19 13.75
N LEU A 123 4.02 5.44 13.32
CA LEU A 123 3.57 6.59 14.12
C LEU A 123 2.08 6.46 14.46
N SER A 124 1.26 6.10 13.48
CA SER A 124 -0.19 5.90 13.67
C SER A 124 -0.47 4.77 14.65
N VAL A 125 0.21 3.63 14.51
CA VAL A 125 0.07 2.48 15.42
C VAL A 125 0.50 2.85 16.83
N TRP A 126 1.58 3.64 16.98
CA TRP A 126 2.05 4.12 18.27
C TRP A 126 1.04 5.06 18.95
N VAL A 127 0.46 6.00 18.19
CA VAL A 127 -0.55 6.96 18.72
C VAL A 127 -1.83 6.22 19.15
N VAL A 128 -2.30 5.28 18.33
CA VAL A 128 -3.53 4.51 18.60
C VAL A 128 -3.29 3.38 19.61
N LYS A 129 -2.01 3.09 19.95
CA LYS A 129 -1.61 1.97 20.82
C LYS A 129 -2.23 0.62 20.39
N ALA A 130 -2.41 0.45 19.07
CA ALA A 130 -3.09 -0.72 18.52
C ALA A 130 -2.27 -2.00 18.66
N GLU A 131 -0.92 -1.89 18.65
CA GLU A 131 -0.02 -3.05 18.73
C GLU A 131 1.26 -2.71 19.50
N ARG A 132 1.93 -3.74 20.05
CA ARG A 132 3.27 -3.60 20.63
C ARG A 132 4.30 -3.51 19.53
N ILE A 133 4.94 -2.34 19.38
CA ILE A 133 5.99 -2.12 18.39
C ILE A 133 7.28 -2.79 18.88
N SER A 134 7.79 -3.74 18.10
CA SER A 134 9.08 -4.37 18.35
C SER A 134 10.21 -3.42 17.95
N GLY A 135 11.27 -3.34 18.75
CA GLY A 135 12.46 -2.54 18.42
C GLY A 135 13.09 -2.91 17.08
N GLN A 136 13.06 -4.18 16.69
CA GLN A 136 13.54 -4.65 15.40
C GLN A 136 12.74 -4.06 14.22
N LEU A 137 11.42 -3.89 14.39
CA LEU A 137 10.55 -3.28 13.38
C LEU A 137 10.91 -1.80 13.19
N VAL A 138 11.13 -1.08 14.29
CA VAL A 138 11.55 0.34 14.25
C VAL A 138 12.85 0.50 13.50
N VAL A 139 13.87 -0.30 13.84
CA VAL A 139 15.17 -0.28 13.15
C VAL A 139 15.02 -0.59 11.66
N GLY A 140 14.25 -1.60 11.29
CA GLY A 140 13.99 -1.94 9.89
C GLY A 140 13.36 -0.79 9.10
N VAL A 141 12.35 -0.13 9.67
CA VAL A 141 11.69 1.02 9.01
C VAL A 141 12.64 2.21 8.90
N LEU A 142 13.46 2.50 9.92
CA LEU A 142 14.46 3.57 9.87
C LEU A 142 15.52 3.30 8.79
N MET A 143 15.99 2.07 8.65
CA MET A 143 16.95 1.71 7.59
C MET A 143 16.35 1.89 6.19
N VAL A 144 15.11 1.45 5.97
CA VAL A 144 14.40 1.66 4.69
C VAL A 144 14.25 3.15 4.40
N THR A 145 13.84 3.93 5.39
CA THR A 145 13.66 5.38 5.24
C THR A 145 14.98 6.08 4.94
N ALA A 146 16.06 5.71 5.60
CA ALA A 146 17.38 6.25 5.31
C ALA A 146 17.81 5.95 3.86
N GLY A 147 17.60 4.72 3.41
CA GLY A 147 17.85 4.35 2.01
C GLY A 147 17.03 5.19 1.01
N VAL A 148 15.77 5.42 1.31
CA VAL A 148 14.87 6.28 0.53
C VAL A 148 15.38 7.72 0.45
N VAL A 149 15.81 8.29 1.57
CA VAL A 149 16.35 9.66 1.63
C VAL A 149 17.63 9.77 0.80
N ILE A 150 18.54 8.79 0.90
CA ILE A 150 19.77 8.77 0.10
C ILE A 150 19.43 8.73 -1.40
N ILE A 151 18.52 7.87 -1.84
CA ILE A 151 18.10 7.79 -3.24
C ILE A 151 17.48 9.12 -3.71
N ALA A 152 16.65 9.75 -2.88
CA ALA A 152 16.02 11.03 -3.20
C ALA A 152 17.04 12.15 -3.35
N LEU A 153 18.06 12.20 -2.49
CA LEU A 153 19.13 13.21 -2.54
C LEU A 153 20.04 13.02 -3.78
N VAL A 154 20.44 11.78 -4.06
CA VAL A 154 21.29 11.48 -5.21
C VAL A 154 20.51 11.61 -6.53
N GLY A 155 19.28 11.13 -6.56
CA GLY A 155 18.42 11.21 -7.75
C GLY A 155 17.88 12.62 -8.07
N GLY A 156 17.90 13.54 -7.10
CA GLY A 156 17.51 14.93 -7.28
C GLY A 156 18.65 15.84 -7.74
N ALA A 157 19.90 15.38 -7.68
CA ALA A 157 21.09 16.17 -8.05
C ALA A 157 21.47 16.06 -9.54
N GLY A 158 20.76 15.31 -10.35
CA GLY A 158 20.90 15.13 -11.80
C GLY A 158 19.61 15.45 -12.52
#